data_74bcb501b44d565689dbc868fab78a14
#
_entry.id   74bcb501b44d565689dbc868fab78a14
#
_cell.length_a   1.000
_cell.length_b   1.000
_cell.length_c   1.000
_cell.angle_alpha   90.00
_cell.angle_beta   90.00
_cell.angle_gamma   90.00
#
_symmetry.space_group_name_H-M   'P 1'
#
loop_
_entity.id
_entity.type
_entity.pdbx_description
1 polymer ?
#
loop_
_entity_poly.entity_id
_entity_poly.type
_entity_poly.pdbx_seq_one_letter_code
_entity_poly.pdbx_strand_id
1 'polypeptide(L)'
;MRNEIEKVLETMKEDYKRWSDMCAHGERRAINTTMYEEYCDGLEVTEGSRYWKIIGKSGSSRSVKGFIAKAGDKKFREGDMLKAAGWAAPARNFARGNVLDGTGVKMVRWTGIG
;
A
#
# COMPACT_ATOMS: atom_id res chain seq x y z
N MET A 1 4.43 -8.13 -12.99
CA MET A 1 3.70 -7.06 -12.24
C MET A 1 3.34 -7.47 -10.81
N ARG A 2 2.82 -8.67 -10.61
CA ARG A 2 2.40 -9.09 -9.27
C ARG A 2 3.55 -9.15 -8.26
N ASN A 3 4.73 -9.59 -8.69
CA ASN A 3 5.90 -9.63 -7.82
C ASN A 3 6.31 -8.23 -7.35
N GLU A 4 6.20 -7.24 -8.21
CA GLU A 4 6.53 -5.85 -7.91
C GLU A 4 5.51 -5.27 -6.93
N ILE A 5 4.24 -5.64 -7.07
CA ILE A 5 3.19 -5.25 -6.14
C ILE A 5 3.42 -5.87 -4.76
N GLU A 6 3.84 -7.13 -4.72
CA GLU A 6 4.20 -7.78 -3.46
C GLU A 6 5.31 -7.01 -2.72
N LYS A 7 6.27 -6.47 -3.45
CA LYS A 7 7.32 -5.64 -2.86
C LYS A 7 6.76 -4.37 -2.24
N VAL A 8 5.73 -3.78 -2.84
CA VAL A 8 5.05 -2.62 -2.27
C VAL A 8 4.38 -3.01 -0.95
N LEU A 9 3.71 -4.15 -0.92
CA LEU A 9 3.09 -4.65 0.31
C LEU A 9 4.14 -4.91 1.39
N GLU A 10 5.27 -5.49 1.03
CA GLU A 10 6.37 -5.72 1.98
C GLU A 10 6.90 -4.39 2.54
N THR A 11 7.03 -3.38 1.69
CA THR A 11 7.45 -2.04 2.12
C THR A 11 6.47 -1.44 3.11
N MET A 12 5.17 -1.61 2.88
CA MET A 12 4.13 -1.17 3.80
C MET A 12 4.23 -1.87 5.15
N LYS A 13 4.44 -3.19 5.12
CA LYS A 13 4.58 -4.00 6.34
C LYS A 13 5.80 -3.57 7.14
N GLU A 14 6.92 -3.35 6.47
CA GLU A 14 8.15 -2.88 7.12
C GLU A 14 7.99 -1.49 7.71
N ASP A 15 7.31 -0.60 7.02
CA ASP A 15 7.04 0.75 7.51
C ASP A 15 6.16 0.71 8.76
N TYR A 16 5.13 -0.12 8.77
CA TYR A 16 4.28 -0.31 9.94
C TYR A 16 5.08 -0.85 11.12
N LYS A 17 5.93 -1.82 10.88
CA LYS A 17 6.77 -2.41 11.93
C LYS A 17 7.70 -1.37 12.54
N ARG A 18 8.34 -0.55 11.70
CA ARG A 18 9.20 0.54 12.18
C ARG A 18 8.42 1.54 13.03
N TRP A 19 7.26 1.95 12.55
CA TRP A 19 6.40 2.88 13.28
C TRP A 19 5.98 2.29 14.62
N SER A 20 5.55 1.04 14.61
CA SER A 20 5.13 0.32 15.81
C SER A 20 6.27 0.20 16.83
N ASP A 21 7.48 -0.15 16.36
CA ASP A 21 8.65 -0.26 17.23
C ASP A 21 9.04 1.10 17.83
N MET A 22 8.89 2.18 17.07
CA MET A 22 9.15 3.53 17.59
C MET A 22 8.17 3.94 18.68
N CYS A 23 6.93 3.47 18.59
CA CYS A 23 5.88 3.79 19.55
C CYS A 23 5.82 2.80 20.71
N ALA A 24 6.50 1.64 20.60
CA ALA A 24 6.44 0.59 21.59
C ALA A 24 7.56 0.72 22.59
N HIS A 25 7.21 0.60 23.88
CA HIS A 25 8.17 0.56 24.98
C HIS A 25 7.79 -0.58 25.90
N GLY A 26 8.68 -1.59 25.98
CA GLY A 26 8.52 -2.70 26.93
C GLY A 26 7.24 -3.52 26.73
N GLU A 27 6.33 -3.40 27.65
CA GLU A 27 5.11 -4.23 27.71
C GLU A 27 4.20 -4.14 26.49
N ARG A 28 4.29 -3.05 25.76
CA ARG A 28 3.43 -2.85 24.57
C ARG A 28 3.85 -3.67 23.36
N ARG A 29 5.03 -4.28 23.42
CA ARG A 29 5.53 -5.09 22.29
C ARG A 29 4.60 -6.24 21.92
N ALA A 30 4.04 -6.93 22.89
CA ALA A 30 3.13 -8.04 22.62
C ALA A 30 1.86 -7.57 21.89
N ILE A 31 1.30 -6.45 22.35
CA ILE A 31 0.11 -5.85 21.72
C ILE A 31 0.45 -5.38 20.30
N ASN A 32 1.61 -4.75 20.13
CA ASN A 32 2.03 -4.26 18.82
C ASN A 32 2.31 -5.39 17.83
N THR A 33 2.79 -6.53 18.31
CA THR A 33 2.99 -7.72 17.47
C THR A 33 1.67 -8.22 16.93
N THR A 34 0.64 -8.30 17.77
CA THR A 34 -0.70 -8.70 17.34
C THR A 34 -1.27 -7.72 16.31
N MET A 35 -1.13 -6.43 16.56
CA MET A 35 -1.58 -5.40 15.63
C MET A 35 -0.83 -5.47 14.31
N TYR A 36 0.46 -5.77 14.33
CA TYR A 36 1.26 -5.94 13.13
C TYR A 36 0.76 -7.14 12.31
N GLU A 37 0.49 -8.26 12.96
CA GLU A 37 -0.04 -9.44 12.28
C GLU A 37 -1.40 -9.16 11.65
N GLU A 38 -2.29 -8.47 12.36
CA GLU A 38 -3.58 -8.06 11.82
C GLU A 38 -3.43 -7.14 10.61
N TYR A 39 -2.49 -6.20 10.68
CA TYR A 39 -2.21 -5.31 9.56
C TYR A 39 -1.75 -6.10 8.34
N CYS A 40 -0.80 -7.01 8.52
CA CYS A 40 -0.27 -7.82 7.41
C CYS A 40 -1.35 -8.72 6.80
N ASP A 41 -2.14 -9.37 7.64
CA ASP A 41 -3.21 -10.27 7.20
C ASP A 41 -4.33 -9.52 6.51
N GLY A 42 -4.51 -8.25 6.86
CA GLY A 42 -5.55 -7.42 6.28
C GLY A 42 -5.20 -6.79 4.93
N LEU A 43 -3.92 -6.84 4.54
CA LEU A 43 -3.51 -6.31 3.24
C LEU A 43 -3.90 -7.26 2.12
N GLU A 44 -4.59 -6.75 1.11
CA GLU A 44 -4.98 -7.54 -0.04
C GLU A 44 -4.86 -6.71 -1.32
N VAL A 45 -4.71 -7.41 -2.44
CA VAL A 45 -4.63 -6.79 -3.76
C VAL A 45 -5.75 -7.35 -4.61
N THR A 46 -6.54 -6.47 -5.22
CA THR A 46 -7.56 -6.86 -6.18
C THR A 46 -7.20 -6.34 -7.55
N GLU A 47 -7.44 -7.14 -8.57
CA GLU A 47 -7.17 -6.77 -9.94
C GLU A 47 -8.42 -6.24 -10.60
N GLY A 48 -8.37 -4.96 -11.03
CA GLY A 48 -9.43 -4.37 -11.84
C GLY A 48 -9.01 -4.28 -13.30
N SER A 49 -9.88 -3.73 -14.15
CA SER A 49 -9.60 -3.59 -15.58
C SER A 49 -8.51 -2.56 -15.88
N ARG A 50 -8.43 -1.50 -15.09
CA ARG A 50 -7.49 -0.38 -15.32
C ARG A 50 -6.41 -0.28 -14.26
N TYR A 51 -6.68 -0.75 -13.05
CA TYR A 51 -5.80 -0.60 -11.90
C TYR A 51 -5.78 -1.85 -11.05
N TRP A 52 -4.63 -2.07 -10.40
CA TRP A 52 -4.56 -2.93 -9.23
C TRP A 52 -4.90 -2.08 -8.02
N LYS A 53 -5.73 -2.58 -7.13
CA LYS A 53 -6.15 -1.86 -5.92
C LYS A 53 -5.54 -2.54 -4.69
N ILE A 54 -4.87 -1.76 -3.85
CA ILE A 54 -4.31 -2.24 -2.59
C ILE A 54 -5.25 -1.83 -1.48
N ILE A 55 -5.73 -2.81 -0.73
CA ILE A 55 -6.72 -2.63 0.34
C ILE A 55 -6.10 -3.05 1.65
N GLY A 56 -6.33 -2.27 2.71
CA GLY A 56 -5.99 -2.63 4.06
C GLY A 56 -7.25 -2.82 4.89
N LYS A 57 -7.23 -3.78 5.80
CA LYS A 57 -8.32 -4.05 6.72
C LYS A 57 -7.86 -3.80 8.15
N SER A 58 -8.65 -3.09 8.92
CA SER A 58 -8.39 -2.84 10.33
C SER A 58 -9.70 -3.09 11.10
N GLY A 59 -9.74 -4.18 11.86
CA GLY A 59 -10.97 -4.60 12.52
C GLY A 59 -12.05 -4.91 11.50
N SER A 60 -13.19 -4.24 11.61
CA SER A 60 -14.30 -4.37 10.65
C SER A 60 -14.22 -3.37 9.49
N SER A 61 -13.23 -2.46 9.52
CA SER A 61 -13.09 -1.41 8.52
C SER A 61 -12.09 -1.81 7.44
N ARG A 62 -12.40 -1.44 6.20
CA ARG A 62 -11.51 -1.62 5.05
C ARG A 62 -11.24 -0.26 4.42
N SER A 63 -10.01 -0.05 3.96
CA SER A 63 -9.65 1.20 3.30
C SER A 63 -8.74 0.92 2.12
N VAL A 64 -8.81 1.77 1.09
CA VAL A 64 -7.93 1.66 -0.07
C VAL A 64 -6.61 2.36 0.26
N LYS A 65 -5.52 1.62 0.15
CA LYS A 65 -4.17 2.15 0.40
C LYS A 65 -3.58 2.82 -0.83
N GLY A 66 -3.99 2.40 -2.00
CA GLY A 66 -3.50 2.99 -3.24
C GLY A 66 -3.89 2.17 -4.45
N PHE A 67 -3.50 2.66 -5.61
CA PHE A 67 -3.73 2.01 -6.89
C PHE A 67 -2.42 1.89 -7.66
N ILE A 68 -2.34 0.89 -8.54
CA ILE A 68 -1.21 0.71 -9.44
C ILE A 68 -1.76 0.60 -10.85
N ALA A 69 -1.29 1.46 -11.75
CA ALA A 69 -1.80 1.54 -13.11
C ALA A 69 -1.42 0.30 -13.92
N LYS A 70 -2.35 -0.17 -14.73
CA LYS A 70 -2.11 -1.21 -15.72
C LYS A 70 -1.70 -0.59 -17.05
N ALA A 71 -1.16 -1.43 -17.94
CA ALA A 71 -0.84 -1.00 -19.29
C ALA A 71 -2.08 -0.45 -20.02
N GLY A 72 -1.86 0.54 -20.88
CA GLY A 72 -2.93 1.13 -21.67
C GLY A 72 -3.55 2.39 -21.11
N ASP A 73 -3.13 2.85 -19.94
CA ASP A 73 -3.58 4.14 -19.43
C ASP A 73 -2.95 5.27 -20.24
N LYS A 74 -3.75 6.27 -20.60
CA LYS A 74 -3.29 7.38 -21.46
C LYS A 74 -2.37 8.35 -20.72
N LYS A 75 -2.49 8.46 -19.40
CA LYS A 75 -1.74 9.39 -18.59
C LYS A 75 -0.57 8.74 -17.85
N PHE A 76 -0.75 7.51 -17.41
CA PHE A 76 0.21 6.81 -16.56
C PHE A 76 0.78 5.59 -17.26
N ARG A 77 2.05 5.26 -16.92
CA ARG A 77 2.69 4.04 -17.39
C ARG A 77 2.23 2.85 -16.56
N GLU A 78 2.37 1.67 -17.14
CA GLU A 78 2.19 0.44 -16.38
C GLU A 78 3.10 0.45 -15.15
N GLY A 79 2.53 0.16 -14.00
CA GLY A 79 3.26 0.11 -12.75
C GLY A 79 3.28 1.42 -11.95
N ASP A 80 2.76 2.52 -12.50
CA ASP A 80 2.71 3.79 -11.77
C ASP A 80 1.84 3.66 -10.53
N MET A 81 2.39 4.10 -9.39
CA MET A 81 1.69 4.10 -8.11
C MET A 81 0.89 5.36 -7.95
N LEU A 82 -0.38 5.23 -7.61
CA LEU A 82 -1.31 6.34 -7.48
C LEU A 82 -1.92 6.38 -6.08
N LYS A 83 -2.05 7.58 -5.55
CA LYS A 83 -2.74 7.80 -4.29
C LYS A 83 -4.23 7.52 -4.45
N ALA A 84 -4.87 6.95 -3.43
CA ALA A 84 -6.31 6.75 -3.43
C ALA A 84 -7.03 8.10 -3.24
N ALA A 85 -7.94 8.43 -4.15
CA ALA A 85 -8.82 9.58 -4.00
C ALA A 85 -10.16 9.15 -3.39
N GLY A 86 -10.52 7.88 -3.56
CA GLY A 86 -11.72 7.28 -3.00
C GLY A 86 -11.65 5.77 -3.12
N TRP A 87 -12.74 5.10 -2.77
CA TRP A 87 -12.77 3.63 -2.77
C TRP A 87 -12.55 3.05 -4.17
N ALA A 88 -13.11 3.69 -5.18
CA ALA A 88 -13.11 3.14 -6.56
C ALA A 88 -12.19 3.88 -7.52
N ALA A 89 -11.54 4.97 -7.09
CA ALA A 89 -10.79 5.82 -8.01
C ALA A 89 -9.50 6.36 -7.40
N PRO A 90 -8.42 6.38 -8.20
CA PRO A 90 -7.17 7.00 -7.78
C PRO A 90 -7.18 8.52 -8.00
N ALA A 91 -6.29 9.22 -7.29
CA ALA A 91 -5.97 10.60 -7.61
C ALA A 91 -5.10 10.63 -8.87
N ARG A 92 -5.55 11.31 -9.90
CA ARG A 92 -4.90 11.29 -11.22
C ARG A 92 -4.10 12.55 -11.51
N ASN A 93 -3.67 13.27 -10.49
CA ASN A 93 -2.86 14.47 -10.67
C ASN A 93 -1.41 14.13 -11.06
N PHE A 94 -0.78 13.17 -10.38
CA PHE A 94 0.57 12.70 -10.73
C PHE A 94 0.84 11.34 -10.06
N ALA A 95 1.73 10.58 -10.67
CA ALA A 95 2.18 9.29 -10.11
C ALA A 95 3.14 9.52 -8.94
N ARG A 96 3.08 8.66 -7.93
CA ARG A 96 3.95 8.71 -6.75
C ARG A 96 5.21 7.89 -6.90
N GLY A 97 5.35 7.19 -8.01
CA GLY A 97 6.47 6.33 -8.33
C GLY A 97 6.02 5.22 -9.26
N ASN A 98 6.90 4.26 -9.52
CA ASN A 98 6.59 3.14 -10.41
C ASN A 98 7.17 1.85 -9.85
N VAL A 99 6.33 0.82 -9.72
CA VAL A 99 6.76 -0.46 -9.13
C VAL A 99 7.74 -1.20 -10.03
N LEU A 100 7.66 -1.02 -11.35
CA LEU A 100 8.57 -1.67 -12.30
C LEU A 100 9.96 -1.03 -12.28
N ASP A 101 10.03 0.27 -12.02
CA ASP A 101 11.30 1.00 -11.92
C ASP A 101 11.88 0.96 -10.50
N GLY A 102 11.08 0.56 -9.52
CA GLY A 102 11.51 0.61 -8.13
C GLY A 102 11.58 2.03 -7.55
N THR A 103 10.90 2.98 -8.18
CA THR A 103 10.91 4.39 -7.74
C THR A 103 9.74 4.67 -6.81
N GLY A 104 9.84 5.76 -6.04
CA GLY A 104 8.74 6.21 -5.17
C GLY A 104 8.60 5.45 -3.87
N VAL A 105 9.61 4.70 -3.45
CA VAL A 105 9.58 3.95 -2.18
C VAL A 105 9.28 4.86 -1.01
N LYS A 106 9.76 6.09 -1.04
CA LYS A 106 9.52 7.09 0.02
C LYS A 106 8.05 7.49 0.16
N MET A 107 7.27 7.27 -0.89
CA MET A 107 5.85 7.59 -0.89
C MET A 107 4.98 6.42 -0.41
N VAL A 108 5.58 5.25 -0.21
CA VAL A 108 4.89 4.05 0.27
C VAL A 108 4.99 4.01 1.79
N ARG A 109 3.84 4.12 2.44
CA ARG A 109 3.72 4.12 3.89
C ARG A 109 2.72 3.05 4.30
N TRP A 110 2.74 2.70 5.59
CA TRP A 110 1.76 1.75 6.12
C TRP A 110 0.33 2.30 6.01
N THR A 111 0.18 3.61 5.94
CA THR A 111 -1.12 4.27 5.76
C THR A 111 -1.57 4.31 4.30
N GLY A 112 -0.68 4.04 3.36
CA GLY A 112 -0.98 4.02 1.93
C GLY A 112 0.10 4.66 1.08
N ILE A 113 -0.22 4.81 -0.20
CA ILE A 113 0.64 5.46 -1.19
C ILE A 113 0.30 6.95 -1.23
N GLY A 114 1.32 7.79 -1.13
CA GLY A 114 1.15 9.24 -1.25
C GLY A 114 1.41 10.07 -0.01
#